data_6473d86672150cb4ec2688593f0856d4
#
_entry.id   6473d86672150cb4ec2688593f0856d4
#
_cell.length_a   1.000
_cell.length_b   1.000
_cell.length_c   1.000
_cell.angle_alpha   90.00
_cell.angle_beta   90.00
_cell.angle_gamma   90.00
#
_symmetry.space_group_name_H-M   'P 1'
#
loop_
_entity.id
_entity.type
_entity.pdbx_description
1 polymer ?
#
loop_
_entity_poly.entity_id
_entity_poly.type
_entity_poly.pdbx_seq_one_letter_code
_entity_poly.pdbx_strand_id
1 'polypeptide(L)'
;LVDESNHFALVHLGVFFFANAVFMKASGHRWVNRFLSVVERVGNALPHPATLFAAFAVLVIALSGLLSLWDVKVIHPGTGQEVRVVNLLSVQGLHRILTDMVKNFTGFAPLGTVLVALLGIGIAEGSGLIGTVLRWIVLRSPSRLLTFVIVFAGVMSNTASEVGYVLLVPLSAVIFLAAGRHPLAGIAAAFAGVSGGYSANLLLGTIDPLLAGLSQEAARIVQPEYKVNPACNYYFMAASTPLIALLGTWVTERIVEPRLGAYTGTEKVEAVKPLGAAERRGLRFALVAAVLFTAFLLGGLLPSGGYLRDPQTDDILHSPFMSGIVALLFLGAALLGMAYGWGAGTLRSDADVMKGMAKSMETLGAYIVLVFFAAQFVAYFNWTNIGLIVAVKGAEALKASGLGAIPLTVAFVLLTATINLVMGSASAKWAIMAPVFIPMFMLLGYSPEFTQAAYRVGDSITNIISPMMSYFALIVALLQRYDQRAGIGTLVATMLPYTVVFFVGWVLLLVVWITFDLPLGFGAGMHL
;
A
#
# COMPACT_ATOMS: atom_id res chain seq x y z
N LEU A 1 -30.94 3.25 30.99
CA LEU A 1 -29.60 2.73 31.35
C LEU A 1 -29.60 1.23 31.03
N VAL A 2 -29.46 0.87 29.77
CA VAL A 2 -29.27 -0.50 29.31
C VAL A 2 -27.77 -0.67 29.13
N ASP A 3 -27.28 -1.70 29.76
CA ASP A 3 -25.92 -2.10 30.03
C ASP A 3 -25.04 -2.20 28.77
N GLU A 4 -24.24 -1.18 28.49
CA GLU A 4 -23.25 -1.17 27.39
C GLU A 4 -22.10 -2.18 27.59
N SER A 5 -21.95 -2.73 28.81
CA SER A 5 -20.91 -3.71 29.13
C SER A 5 -21.15 -5.07 28.46
N ASN A 6 -22.39 -5.43 28.16
CA ASN A 6 -22.75 -6.70 27.54
C ASN A 6 -22.53 -6.76 26.02
N HIS A 7 -22.55 -5.61 25.31
CA HIS A 7 -22.28 -5.58 23.86
C HIS A 7 -20.79 -5.77 23.53
N PHE A 8 -19.90 -5.22 24.36
CA PHE A 8 -18.45 -5.41 24.20
C PHE A 8 -18.03 -6.87 24.49
N ALA A 9 -18.67 -7.52 25.48
CA ALA A 9 -18.42 -8.92 25.80
C ALA A 9 -18.94 -9.87 24.71
N LEU A 10 -20.08 -9.57 24.07
CA LEU A 10 -20.65 -10.39 23.00
C LEU A 10 -19.84 -10.32 21.71
N VAL A 11 -19.26 -9.17 21.35
CA VAL A 11 -18.35 -9.04 20.22
C VAL A 11 -17.04 -9.78 20.48
N HIS A 12 -16.48 -9.70 21.70
CA HIS A 12 -15.29 -10.48 22.09
C HIS A 12 -15.55 -12.00 22.09
N LEU A 13 -16.71 -12.44 22.58
CA LEU A 13 -17.11 -13.85 22.56
C LEU A 13 -17.38 -14.33 21.12
N GLY A 14 -18.03 -13.53 20.26
CA GLY A 14 -18.30 -13.89 18.88
C GLY A 14 -17.03 -14.07 18.04
N VAL A 15 -16.06 -13.17 18.15
CA VAL A 15 -14.76 -13.26 17.50
C VAL A 15 -13.94 -14.44 18.06
N PHE A 16 -14.03 -14.68 19.36
CA PHE A 16 -13.34 -15.79 20.04
C PHE A 16 -13.93 -17.16 19.64
N PHE A 17 -15.27 -17.29 19.56
CA PHE A 17 -15.93 -18.52 19.11
C PHE A 17 -15.75 -18.76 17.62
N PHE A 18 -15.79 -17.73 16.78
CA PHE A 18 -15.55 -17.84 15.34
C PHE A 18 -14.09 -18.22 15.04
N ALA A 19 -13.13 -17.57 15.71
CA ALA A 19 -11.72 -17.92 15.61
C ALA A 19 -11.46 -19.37 16.08
N ASN A 20 -11.99 -19.77 17.24
CA ASN A 20 -11.84 -21.15 17.73
C ASN A 20 -12.56 -22.18 16.84
N ALA A 21 -13.76 -21.90 16.32
CA ALA A 21 -14.49 -22.83 15.45
C ALA A 21 -13.78 -23.03 14.09
N VAL A 22 -13.18 -21.96 13.53
CA VAL A 22 -12.42 -22.01 12.28
C VAL A 22 -11.05 -22.67 12.48
N PHE A 23 -10.41 -22.52 13.65
CA PHE A 23 -9.03 -22.97 13.88
C PHE A 23 -8.89 -24.29 14.63
N MET A 24 -9.92 -24.79 15.33
CA MET A 24 -9.84 -26.02 16.14
C MET A 24 -10.00 -27.34 15.37
N LYS A 25 -10.30 -27.33 14.07
CA LYS A 25 -10.29 -28.54 13.24
C LYS A 25 -9.36 -28.40 12.04
N ALA A 26 -8.07 -28.50 12.28
CA ALA A 26 -7.03 -28.57 11.24
C ALA A 26 -7.01 -29.92 10.49
N SER A 27 -8.16 -30.56 10.25
CA SER A 27 -8.32 -31.67 9.33
C SER A 27 -8.59 -31.25 7.87
N GLY A 28 -8.52 -29.95 7.59
CA GLY A 28 -8.85 -29.35 6.29
C GLY A 28 -7.70 -29.18 5.30
N HIS A 29 -6.55 -29.85 5.46
CA HIS A 29 -5.40 -29.70 4.56
C HIS A 29 -5.73 -29.88 3.08
N ARG A 30 -6.67 -30.73 2.71
CA ARG A 30 -7.05 -30.96 1.30
C ARG A 30 -7.78 -29.77 0.69
N TRP A 31 -8.65 -29.10 1.42
CA TRP A 31 -9.41 -27.95 0.92
C TRP A 31 -8.52 -26.69 0.79
N VAL A 32 -7.71 -26.42 1.81
CA VAL A 32 -6.73 -25.32 1.80
C VAL A 32 -5.73 -25.53 0.65
N ASN A 33 -5.16 -26.71 0.49
CA ASN A 33 -4.23 -27.01 -0.60
C ASN A 33 -4.92 -26.90 -1.98
N ARG A 34 -6.19 -27.32 -2.10
CA ARG A 34 -6.94 -27.16 -3.35
C ARG A 34 -7.23 -25.69 -3.66
N PHE A 35 -7.61 -24.89 -2.66
CA PHE A 35 -7.79 -23.45 -2.80
C PHE A 35 -6.48 -22.78 -3.23
N LEU A 36 -5.37 -23.05 -2.54
CA LEU A 36 -4.06 -22.49 -2.87
C LEU A 36 -3.60 -22.90 -4.27
N SER A 37 -3.80 -24.17 -4.68
CA SER A 37 -3.45 -24.61 -6.02
C SER A 37 -4.30 -23.97 -7.11
N VAL A 38 -5.55 -23.61 -6.82
CA VAL A 38 -6.40 -22.80 -7.74
C VAL A 38 -5.88 -21.38 -7.84
N VAL A 39 -5.61 -20.72 -6.70
CA VAL A 39 -5.05 -19.36 -6.66
C VAL A 39 -3.72 -19.28 -7.40
N GLU A 40 -2.81 -20.22 -7.13
CA GLU A 40 -1.52 -20.32 -7.80
C GLU A 40 -1.67 -20.56 -9.32
N ARG A 41 -2.54 -21.48 -9.73
CA ARG A 41 -2.80 -21.77 -11.14
C ARG A 41 -3.39 -20.55 -11.87
N VAL A 42 -4.37 -19.89 -11.28
CA VAL A 42 -4.99 -18.68 -11.86
C VAL A 42 -3.99 -17.54 -11.90
N GLY A 43 -3.23 -17.32 -10.81
CA GLY A 43 -2.21 -16.28 -10.74
C GLY A 43 -1.10 -16.49 -11.77
N ASN A 44 -0.59 -17.72 -11.89
CA ASN A 44 0.45 -18.06 -12.88
C ASN A 44 -0.07 -18.05 -14.33
N ALA A 45 -1.37 -18.16 -14.56
CA ALA A 45 -1.99 -18.03 -15.87
C ALA A 45 -2.15 -16.57 -16.32
N LEU A 46 -2.09 -15.61 -15.39
CA LEU A 46 -2.13 -14.19 -15.74
C LEU A 46 -0.82 -13.78 -16.45
N PRO A 47 -0.91 -13.05 -17.56
CA PRO A 47 0.27 -12.50 -18.21
C PRO A 47 0.93 -11.44 -17.30
N HIS A 48 2.17 -11.07 -17.63
CA HIS A 48 2.85 -9.96 -16.96
C HIS A 48 1.95 -8.71 -16.95
N PRO A 49 1.88 -7.94 -15.85
CA PRO A 49 0.99 -6.77 -15.72
C PRO A 49 1.08 -5.78 -16.89
N ALA A 50 2.28 -5.52 -17.42
CA ALA A 50 2.46 -4.67 -18.59
C ALA A 50 1.77 -5.23 -19.84
N THR A 51 1.86 -6.57 -20.07
CA THR A 51 1.17 -7.25 -21.17
C THR A 51 -0.35 -7.17 -21.01
N LEU A 52 -0.84 -7.24 -19.76
CA LEU A 52 -2.25 -7.14 -19.45
C LEU A 52 -2.79 -5.74 -19.80
N PHE A 53 -2.05 -4.68 -19.48
CA PHE A 53 -2.40 -3.31 -19.88
C PHE A 53 -2.33 -3.10 -21.40
N ALA A 54 -1.34 -3.68 -22.08
CA ALA A 54 -1.28 -3.66 -23.53
C ALA A 54 -2.53 -4.34 -24.13
N ALA A 55 -2.92 -5.50 -23.60
CA ALA A 55 -4.13 -6.20 -24.02
C ALA A 55 -5.40 -5.38 -23.75
N PHE A 56 -5.50 -4.73 -22.59
CA PHE A 56 -6.62 -3.85 -22.28
C PHE A 56 -6.66 -2.62 -23.19
N ALA A 57 -5.53 -2.01 -23.53
CA ALA A 57 -5.48 -0.90 -24.48
C ALA A 57 -6.02 -1.33 -25.87
N VAL A 58 -5.60 -2.50 -26.37
CA VAL A 58 -6.12 -3.06 -27.61
C VAL A 58 -7.60 -3.40 -27.51
N LEU A 59 -8.03 -3.98 -26.38
CA LEU A 59 -9.44 -4.30 -26.11
C LEU A 59 -10.32 -3.05 -26.14
N VAL A 60 -9.88 -1.96 -25.52
CA VAL A 60 -10.62 -0.68 -25.51
C VAL A 60 -10.76 -0.13 -26.93
N ILE A 61 -9.70 -0.19 -27.75
CA ILE A 61 -9.77 0.22 -29.16
C ILE A 61 -10.82 -0.63 -29.91
N ALA A 62 -10.77 -1.95 -29.76
CA ALA A 62 -11.71 -2.87 -30.41
C ALA A 62 -13.16 -2.64 -29.93
N LEU A 63 -13.36 -2.52 -28.60
CA LEU A 63 -14.68 -2.24 -28.02
C LEU A 63 -15.22 -0.88 -28.46
N SER A 64 -14.38 0.13 -28.62
CA SER A 64 -14.80 1.46 -29.08
C SER A 64 -15.40 1.39 -30.49
N GLY A 65 -14.79 0.61 -31.38
CA GLY A 65 -15.34 0.35 -32.71
C GLY A 65 -16.68 -0.38 -32.66
N LEU A 66 -16.77 -1.43 -31.85
CA LEU A 66 -17.99 -2.25 -31.74
C LEU A 66 -19.14 -1.46 -31.09
N LEU A 67 -18.89 -0.78 -29.96
CA LEU A 67 -19.92 -0.02 -29.22
C LEU A 67 -20.39 1.23 -29.99
N SER A 68 -19.53 1.80 -30.84
CA SER A 68 -19.92 2.92 -31.71
C SER A 68 -20.94 2.50 -32.76
N LEU A 69 -20.95 1.22 -33.21
CA LEU A 69 -21.96 0.69 -34.13
C LEU A 69 -23.34 0.59 -33.49
N TRP A 70 -23.41 0.43 -32.17
CA TRP A 70 -24.66 0.31 -31.42
C TRP A 70 -25.14 1.63 -30.81
N ASP A 71 -24.49 2.76 -31.14
CA ASP A 71 -24.81 4.11 -30.62
C ASP A 71 -24.96 4.13 -29.09
N VAL A 72 -24.05 3.43 -28.39
CA VAL A 72 -24.06 3.35 -26.94
C VAL A 72 -23.80 4.74 -26.36
N LYS A 73 -24.70 5.21 -25.49
CA LYS A 73 -24.68 6.54 -24.91
C LYS A 73 -25.22 6.58 -23.48
N VAL A 74 -24.83 7.59 -22.75
CA VAL A 74 -25.33 7.89 -21.40
C VAL A 74 -25.50 9.41 -21.26
N ILE A 75 -26.31 9.83 -20.29
CA ILE A 75 -26.40 11.23 -19.88
C ILE A 75 -25.38 11.46 -18.77
N HIS A 76 -24.50 12.44 -18.94
CA HIS A 76 -23.53 12.80 -17.90
C HIS A 76 -24.25 13.39 -16.69
N PRO A 77 -24.14 12.81 -15.47
CA PRO A 77 -24.95 13.22 -14.33
C PRO A 77 -24.74 14.66 -13.88
N GLY A 78 -23.52 15.20 -14.04
CA GLY A 78 -23.17 16.55 -13.60
C GLY A 78 -23.47 17.64 -14.63
N THR A 79 -23.37 17.32 -15.95
CA THR A 79 -23.56 18.34 -17.03
C THR A 79 -24.88 18.19 -17.77
N GLY A 80 -25.58 17.06 -17.61
CA GLY A 80 -26.81 16.76 -18.36
C GLY A 80 -26.60 16.51 -19.86
N GLN A 81 -25.34 16.49 -20.34
CA GLN A 81 -25.03 16.29 -21.75
C GLN A 81 -25.02 14.81 -22.11
N GLU A 82 -25.46 14.50 -23.33
CA GLU A 82 -25.36 13.15 -23.89
C GLU A 82 -23.90 12.85 -24.27
N VAL A 83 -23.34 11.78 -23.72
CA VAL A 83 -21.99 11.30 -23.98
C VAL A 83 -22.08 9.99 -24.76
N ARG A 84 -21.43 9.93 -25.93
CA ARG A 84 -21.40 8.78 -26.83
C ARG A 84 -20.02 8.17 -26.88
N VAL A 85 -19.96 6.88 -27.26
CA VAL A 85 -18.68 6.20 -27.52
C VAL A 85 -18.00 6.83 -28.73
N VAL A 86 -16.71 7.16 -28.57
CA VAL A 86 -15.83 7.63 -29.65
C VAL A 86 -15.07 6.45 -30.21
N ASN A 87 -15.16 6.22 -31.54
CA ASN A 87 -14.52 5.11 -32.23
C ASN A 87 -13.03 5.39 -32.48
N LEU A 88 -12.13 4.65 -31.83
CA LEU A 88 -10.68 4.72 -32.05
C LEU A 88 -10.18 3.86 -33.23
N LEU A 89 -11.01 2.98 -33.81
CA LEU A 89 -10.68 2.27 -35.05
C LEU A 89 -10.82 3.15 -36.31
N SER A 90 -11.24 4.42 -36.15
CA SER A 90 -11.27 5.41 -37.22
C SER A 90 -9.87 5.91 -37.59
N VAL A 91 -9.74 6.56 -38.76
CA VAL A 91 -8.49 7.21 -39.18
C VAL A 91 -8.07 8.29 -38.17
N GLN A 92 -9.05 9.08 -37.67
CA GLN A 92 -8.78 10.09 -36.64
C GLN A 92 -8.30 9.44 -35.33
N GLY A 93 -8.88 8.29 -34.95
CA GLY A 93 -8.43 7.53 -33.79
C GLY A 93 -6.98 7.05 -33.93
N LEU A 94 -6.63 6.51 -35.11
CA LEU A 94 -5.25 6.09 -35.39
C LEU A 94 -4.27 7.27 -35.32
N HIS A 95 -4.63 8.41 -35.94
CA HIS A 95 -3.79 9.60 -35.86
C HIS A 95 -3.56 10.04 -34.42
N ARG A 96 -4.61 10.08 -33.61
CA ARG A 96 -4.51 10.47 -32.18
C ARG A 96 -3.62 9.51 -31.40
N ILE A 97 -3.75 8.19 -31.61
CA ILE A 97 -2.89 7.18 -30.98
C ILE A 97 -1.42 7.46 -31.31
N LEU A 98 -1.09 7.73 -32.57
CA LEU A 98 0.30 7.94 -33.02
C LEU A 98 0.86 9.27 -32.50
N THR A 99 0.07 10.34 -32.50
CA THR A 99 0.55 11.68 -32.11
C THR A 99 0.67 11.84 -30.59
N ASP A 100 -0.19 11.18 -29.82
CA ASP A 100 -0.29 11.42 -28.39
C ASP A 100 0.38 10.34 -27.53
N MET A 101 0.87 9.23 -28.15
CA MET A 101 1.47 8.08 -27.42
C MET A 101 2.57 8.51 -26.45
N VAL A 102 3.52 9.32 -26.90
CA VAL A 102 4.63 9.82 -26.06
C VAL A 102 4.10 10.76 -24.98
N LYS A 103 3.19 11.65 -25.35
CA LYS A 103 2.58 12.62 -24.46
C LYS A 103 1.74 11.96 -23.35
N ASN A 104 0.99 10.89 -23.68
CA ASN A 104 0.27 10.11 -22.70
C ASN A 104 1.23 9.54 -21.63
N PHE A 105 2.37 9.00 -22.07
CA PHE A 105 3.36 8.43 -21.17
C PHE A 105 4.06 9.48 -20.31
N THR A 106 4.61 10.53 -20.93
CA THR A 106 5.37 11.55 -20.21
C THR A 106 4.51 12.45 -19.33
N GLY A 107 3.25 12.64 -19.68
CA GLY A 107 2.26 13.39 -18.90
C GLY A 107 1.51 12.56 -17.85
N PHE A 108 1.77 11.26 -17.75
CA PHE A 108 1.10 10.41 -16.79
C PHE A 108 1.56 10.72 -15.36
N ALA A 109 0.64 11.26 -14.53
CA ALA A 109 0.97 11.81 -13.22
C ALA A 109 1.80 10.89 -12.31
N PRO A 110 1.54 9.55 -12.24
CA PRO A 110 2.33 8.65 -11.40
C PRO A 110 3.79 8.53 -11.80
N LEU A 111 4.15 8.77 -13.06
CA LEU A 111 5.51 8.57 -13.54
C LEU A 111 6.51 9.49 -12.82
N GLY A 112 6.31 10.80 -12.94
CA GLY A 112 7.23 11.79 -12.37
C GLY A 112 7.26 11.77 -10.84
N THR A 113 6.11 11.66 -10.21
CA THR A 113 5.98 11.68 -8.74
C THR A 113 6.70 10.50 -8.09
N VAL A 114 6.57 9.30 -8.65
CA VAL A 114 7.23 8.10 -8.13
C VAL A 114 8.73 8.15 -8.35
N LEU A 115 9.19 8.52 -9.54
CA LEU A 115 10.62 8.63 -9.85
C LEU A 115 11.31 9.60 -8.89
N VAL A 116 10.73 10.80 -8.69
CA VAL A 116 11.33 11.81 -7.80
C VAL A 116 11.36 11.33 -6.34
N ALA A 117 10.28 10.78 -5.82
CA ALA A 117 10.24 10.27 -4.44
C ALA A 117 11.31 9.20 -4.21
N LEU A 118 11.44 8.24 -5.14
CA LEU A 118 12.36 7.12 -5.04
C LEU A 118 13.84 7.52 -5.16
N LEU A 119 14.18 8.58 -5.87
CA LEU A 119 15.55 9.10 -5.90
C LEU A 119 16.03 9.48 -4.50
N GLY A 120 15.21 10.16 -3.70
CA GLY A 120 15.58 10.53 -2.32
C GLY A 120 15.67 9.33 -1.38
N ILE A 121 14.67 8.45 -1.46
CA ILE A 121 14.63 7.22 -0.65
C ILE A 121 15.80 6.30 -1.00
N GLY A 122 16.20 6.22 -2.28
CA GLY A 122 17.36 5.47 -2.72
C GLY A 122 18.68 5.92 -2.09
N ILE A 123 18.84 7.21 -1.81
CA ILE A 123 19.99 7.72 -1.04
C ILE A 123 19.92 7.25 0.41
N ALA A 124 18.74 7.34 1.05
CA ALA A 124 18.56 6.92 2.43
C ALA A 124 18.75 5.40 2.61
N GLU A 125 18.30 4.60 1.65
CA GLU A 125 18.50 3.15 1.61
C GLU A 125 19.97 2.80 1.33
N GLY A 126 20.55 3.38 0.27
CA GLY A 126 21.93 3.15 -0.15
C GLY A 126 22.97 3.55 0.90
N SER A 127 22.67 4.56 1.72
CA SER A 127 23.51 4.95 2.86
C SER A 127 23.48 3.94 4.01
N GLY A 128 22.43 3.09 4.12
CA GLY A 128 22.18 2.18 5.22
C GLY A 128 21.36 2.79 6.38
N LEU A 129 20.88 4.03 6.25
CA LEU A 129 20.08 4.71 7.27
C LEU A 129 18.86 3.89 7.69
N ILE A 130 18.07 3.46 6.72
CA ILE A 130 16.78 2.78 6.97
C ILE A 130 17.01 1.47 7.73
N GLY A 131 17.92 0.64 7.24
CA GLY A 131 18.28 -0.61 7.91
C GLY A 131 18.79 -0.41 9.33
N THR A 132 19.60 0.64 9.55
CA THR A 132 20.13 0.95 10.89
C THR A 132 19.05 1.46 11.84
N VAL A 133 18.11 2.29 11.36
CA VAL A 133 16.97 2.77 12.16
C VAL A 133 16.08 1.59 12.58
N LEU A 134 15.74 0.69 11.68
CA LEU A 134 14.94 -0.50 11.98
C LEU A 134 15.65 -1.38 13.04
N ARG A 135 16.93 -1.67 12.86
CA ARG A 135 17.73 -2.40 13.85
C ARG A 135 17.79 -1.69 15.20
N TRP A 136 17.96 -0.38 15.19
CA TRP A 136 18.04 0.42 16.43
C TRP A 136 16.73 0.35 17.22
N ILE A 137 15.59 0.48 16.55
CA ILE A 137 14.24 0.38 17.16
C ILE A 137 14.09 -0.99 17.83
N VAL A 138 14.36 -2.07 17.09
CA VAL A 138 14.14 -3.44 17.58
C VAL A 138 15.11 -3.81 18.70
N LEU A 139 16.40 -3.47 18.57
CA LEU A 139 17.42 -3.79 19.58
C LEU A 139 17.26 -3.05 20.91
N ARG A 140 16.57 -1.93 20.92
CA ARG A 140 16.27 -1.16 22.14
C ARG A 140 14.94 -1.53 22.80
N SER A 141 14.19 -2.43 22.16
CA SER A 141 12.87 -2.83 22.68
C SER A 141 13.01 -3.59 24.00
N PRO A 142 12.21 -3.21 25.02
CA PRO A 142 12.02 -4.04 26.20
C PRO A 142 11.44 -5.41 25.80
N SER A 143 11.86 -6.48 26.46
CA SER A 143 11.40 -7.84 26.13
C SER A 143 9.87 -8.00 26.14
N ARG A 144 9.17 -7.25 26.99
CA ARG A 144 7.70 -7.23 27.08
C ARG A 144 7.01 -6.59 25.88
N LEU A 145 7.68 -5.67 25.18
CA LEU A 145 7.15 -4.95 24.01
C LEU A 145 7.75 -5.47 22.70
N LEU A 146 8.56 -6.52 22.76
CA LEU A 146 9.33 -7.01 21.62
C LEU A 146 8.44 -7.32 20.41
N THR A 147 7.33 -8.03 20.61
CA THR A 147 6.40 -8.37 19.53
C THR A 147 5.79 -7.12 18.91
N PHE A 148 5.30 -6.19 19.76
CA PHE A 148 4.73 -4.93 19.30
C PHE A 148 5.74 -4.12 18.46
N VAL A 149 6.96 -4.01 18.97
CA VAL A 149 8.01 -3.24 18.28
C VAL A 149 8.40 -3.88 16.96
N ILE A 150 8.41 -5.21 16.86
CA ILE A 150 8.71 -5.91 15.60
C ILE A 150 7.57 -5.70 14.59
N VAL A 151 6.29 -5.84 14.97
CA VAL A 151 5.17 -5.58 14.07
C VAL A 151 5.16 -4.11 13.65
N PHE A 152 5.33 -3.19 14.60
CA PHE A 152 5.41 -1.75 14.34
C PHE A 152 6.58 -1.40 13.40
N ALA A 153 7.79 -1.93 13.64
CA ALA A 153 8.93 -1.74 12.75
C ALA A 153 8.66 -2.33 11.35
N GLY A 154 7.92 -3.43 11.27
CA GLY A 154 7.44 -4.01 10.03
C GLY A 154 6.57 -3.04 9.25
N VAL A 155 5.57 -2.45 9.90
CA VAL A 155 4.72 -1.41 9.30
C VAL A 155 5.56 -0.23 8.83
N MET A 156 6.44 0.30 9.71
CA MET A 156 7.30 1.44 9.38
C MET A 156 8.29 1.18 8.25
N SER A 157 8.68 -0.08 8.02
CA SER A 157 9.61 -0.45 6.95
C SER A 157 9.04 -0.19 5.55
N ASN A 158 7.72 -0.12 5.40
CA ASN A 158 7.04 0.19 4.14
C ASN A 158 7.29 1.62 3.62
N THR A 159 7.92 2.49 4.41
CA THR A 159 8.43 3.78 3.94
C THR A 159 9.51 3.60 2.85
N ALA A 160 10.26 2.48 2.90
CA ALA A 160 11.35 2.17 1.97
C ALA A 160 11.17 0.76 1.38
N SER A 161 10.18 0.61 0.58
CA SER A 161 9.85 -0.56 -0.26
C SER A 161 10.12 -1.94 0.38
N GLU A 162 11.28 -2.52 0.16
CA GLU A 162 11.52 -3.96 0.37
C GLU A 162 12.42 -4.30 1.56
N VAL A 163 12.96 -3.29 2.23
CA VAL A 163 13.93 -3.47 3.33
C VAL A 163 13.39 -4.31 4.48
N GLY A 164 12.09 -4.19 4.75
CA GLY A 164 11.42 -4.98 5.79
C GLY A 164 11.53 -6.48 5.56
N TYR A 165 11.31 -6.93 4.33
CA TYR A 165 11.35 -8.36 3.99
C TYR A 165 12.75 -8.95 4.12
N VAL A 166 13.74 -8.23 3.64
CA VAL A 166 15.13 -8.73 3.55
C VAL A 166 15.87 -8.61 4.88
N LEU A 167 15.60 -7.55 5.66
CA LEU A 167 16.31 -7.27 6.90
C LEU A 167 15.52 -7.64 8.15
N LEU A 168 14.28 -7.13 8.28
CA LEU A 168 13.54 -7.22 9.54
C LEU A 168 13.02 -8.63 9.79
N VAL A 169 12.49 -9.31 8.75
CA VAL A 169 11.91 -10.64 8.92
C VAL A 169 12.96 -11.66 9.39
N PRO A 170 14.17 -11.80 8.77
CA PRO A 170 15.21 -12.69 9.30
C PRO A 170 15.70 -12.28 10.69
N LEU A 171 15.87 -10.97 10.93
CA LEU A 171 16.31 -10.42 12.20
C LEU A 171 15.34 -10.77 13.34
N SER A 172 14.04 -10.71 13.08
CA SER A 172 13.00 -11.01 14.07
C SER A 172 13.07 -12.47 14.55
N ALA A 173 13.37 -13.42 13.66
CA ALA A 173 13.56 -14.81 14.02
C ALA A 173 14.73 -14.99 15.02
N VAL A 174 15.89 -14.35 14.71
CA VAL A 174 17.07 -14.40 15.56
C VAL A 174 16.81 -13.75 16.93
N ILE A 175 16.07 -12.64 16.97
CA ILE A 175 15.75 -11.93 18.21
C ILE A 175 14.75 -12.73 19.05
N PHE A 176 13.73 -13.34 18.46
CA PHE A 176 12.80 -14.21 19.18
C PHE A 176 13.54 -15.42 19.77
N LEU A 177 14.40 -16.05 18.98
CA LEU A 177 15.22 -17.16 19.45
C LEU A 177 16.14 -16.75 20.60
N ALA A 178 16.80 -15.58 20.51
CA ALA A 178 17.63 -15.02 21.58
C ALA A 178 16.83 -14.69 22.86
N ALA A 179 15.54 -14.36 22.70
CA ALA A 179 14.61 -14.14 23.80
C ALA A 179 13.99 -15.44 24.37
N GLY A 180 14.41 -16.62 23.89
CA GLY A 180 13.85 -17.90 24.29
C GLY A 180 12.45 -18.19 23.73
N ARG A 181 12.05 -17.46 22.69
CA ARG A 181 10.73 -17.56 22.02
C ARG A 181 10.87 -18.30 20.68
N HIS A 182 9.75 -18.77 20.14
CA HIS A 182 9.74 -19.53 18.90
C HIS A 182 10.11 -18.64 17.69
N PRO A 183 11.16 -18.94 16.89
CA PRO A 183 11.63 -18.08 15.79
C PRO A 183 10.60 -17.88 14.69
N LEU A 184 9.76 -18.91 14.40
CA LEU A 184 8.67 -18.77 13.43
C LEU A 184 7.63 -17.75 13.85
N ALA A 185 7.40 -17.56 15.16
CA ALA A 185 6.50 -16.51 15.65
C ALA A 185 7.10 -15.11 15.38
N GLY A 186 8.43 -14.97 15.50
CA GLY A 186 9.14 -13.75 15.11
C GLY A 186 9.02 -13.45 13.62
N ILE A 187 9.22 -14.46 12.76
CA ILE A 187 9.01 -14.33 11.31
C ILE A 187 7.58 -13.89 11.01
N ALA A 188 6.59 -14.58 11.62
CA ALA A 188 5.18 -14.26 11.40
C ALA A 188 4.82 -12.83 11.83
N ALA A 189 5.28 -12.39 13.01
CA ALA A 189 5.08 -11.05 13.52
C ALA A 189 5.65 -9.97 12.59
N ALA A 190 6.91 -10.15 12.16
CA ALA A 190 7.54 -9.22 11.23
C ALA A 190 6.85 -9.21 9.86
N PHE A 191 6.55 -10.40 9.31
CA PHE A 191 5.87 -10.51 8.02
C PHE A 191 4.45 -9.94 8.06
N ALA A 192 3.71 -10.11 9.17
CA ALA A 192 2.42 -9.47 9.38
C ALA A 192 2.53 -7.94 9.35
N GLY A 193 3.55 -7.37 10.01
CA GLY A 193 3.80 -5.93 9.97
C GLY A 193 4.20 -5.42 8.58
N VAL A 194 5.18 -6.08 7.95
CA VAL A 194 5.73 -5.66 6.64
C VAL A 194 4.69 -5.81 5.52
N SER A 195 4.05 -6.96 5.43
CA SER A 195 3.16 -7.30 4.31
C SER A 195 1.70 -7.03 4.61
N GLY A 196 1.21 -7.47 5.79
CA GLY A 196 -0.15 -7.24 6.23
C GLY A 196 -0.40 -5.78 6.62
N GLY A 197 0.62 -5.08 7.13
CA GLY A 197 0.57 -3.66 7.45
C GLY A 197 0.97 -2.72 6.30
N TYR A 198 1.00 -3.19 5.06
CA TYR A 198 1.54 -2.47 3.90
C TYR A 198 0.93 -1.08 3.67
N SER A 199 -0.35 -0.92 3.97
CA SER A 199 -1.08 0.35 3.81
C SER A 199 -1.22 1.16 5.10
N ALA A 200 -0.54 0.77 6.16
CA ALA A 200 -0.42 1.54 7.40
C ALA A 200 0.99 2.15 7.48
N ASN A 201 1.11 3.41 7.87
CA ASN A 201 2.41 4.05 8.13
C ASN A 201 2.22 5.38 8.86
N LEU A 202 3.26 5.81 9.59
CA LEU A 202 3.35 7.17 10.16
C LEU A 202 4.10 8.14 9.24
N LEU A 203 4.75 7.63 8.20
CA LEU A 203 5.47 8.42 7.21
C LEU A 203 4.87 8.14 5.83
N LEU A 204 4.90 9.12 4.96
CA LEU A 204 4.59 8.92 3.56
C LEU A 204 5.72 8.11 2.92
N GLY A 205 5.33 7.06 2.21
CA GLY A 205 6.24 6.17 1.51
C GLY A 205 6.12 6.28 0.00
N THR A 206 6.80 5.37 -0.71
CA THR A 206 6.82 5.33 -2.18
C THR A 206 5.47 5.04 -2.80
N ILE A 207 4.63 4.25 -2.10
CA ILE A 207 3.31 3.84 -2.59
C ILE A 207 2.29 4.99 -2.58
N ASP A 208 2.46 5.99 -1.71
CA ASP A 208 1.47 7.05 -1.54
C ASP A 208 1.35 7.96 -2.76
N PRO A 209 2.43 8.54 -3.31
CA PRO A 209 2.34 9.31 -4.55
C PRO A 209 1.93 8.44 -5.75
N LEU A 210 2.27 7.16 -5.75
CA LEU A 210 1.89 6.23 -6.80
C LEU A 210 0.38 6.02 -6.86
N LEU A 211 -0.24 5.64 -5.73
CA LEU A 211 -1.68 5.42 -5.67
C LEU A 211 -2.46 6.72 -5.89
N ALA A 212 -2.01 7.83 -5.30
CA ALA A 212 -2.63 9.14 -5.48
C ALA A 212 -2.62 9.57 -6.96
N GLY A 213 -1.51 9.37 -7.66
CA GLY A 213 -1.41 9.67 -9.08
C GLY A 213 -2.36 8.82 -9.94
N LEU A 214 -2.46 7.51 -9.68
CA LEU A 214 -3.42 6.64 -10.35
C LEU A 214 -4.87 7.03 -10.06
N SER A 215 -5.16 7.40 -8.81
CA SER A 215 -6.47 7.89 -8.41
C SER A 215 -6.84 9.20 -9.09
N GLN A 216 -5.88 10.11 -9.24
CA GLN A 216 -6.08 11.37 -9.95
C GLN A 216 -6.45 11.15 -11.42
N GLU A 217 -5.71 10.28 -12.13
CA GLU A 217 -6.02 9.96 -13.52
C GLU A 217 -7.41 9.33 -13.68
N ALA A 218 -7.83 8.49 -12.72
CA ALA A 218 -9.15 7.91 -12.71
C ALA A 218 -10.26 8.93 -12.39
N ALA A 219 -10.02 9.83 -11.43
CA ALA A 219 -10.96 10.89 -11.06
C ALA A 219 -11.23 11.85 -12.22
N ARG A 220 -10.22 12.12 -13.03
CA ARG A 220 -10.32 13.00 -14.22
C ARG A 220 -11.25 12.47 -15.31
N ILE A 221 -11.63 11.21 -15.27
CA ILE A 221 -12.66 10.64 -16.16
C ILE A 221 -14.01 11.34 -15.93
N VAL A 222 -14.32 11.71 -14.68
CA VAL A 222 -15.57 12.40 -14.30
C VAL A 222 -15.35 13.92 -14.16
N GLN A 223 -14.23 14.31 -13.55
CA GLN A 223 -13.90 15.71 -13.25
C GLN A 223 -12.47 16.03 -13.70
N PRO A 224 -12.27 16.61 -14.91
CA PRO A 224 -10.94 16.78 -15.53
C PRO A 224 -9.92 17.54 -14.69
N GLU A 225 -10.37 18.49 -13.86
CA GLU A 225 -9.50 19.33 -13.03
C GLU A 225 -9.24 18.75 -11.63
N TYR A 226 -9.75 17.53 -11.33
CA TYR A 226 -9.59 16.92 -10.01
C TYR A 226 -8.11 16.64 -9.72
N LYS A 227 -7.71 16.99 -8.49
CA LYS A 227 -6.35 16.75 -7.99
C LYS A 227 -6.39 15.90 -6.74
N VAL A 228 -5.60 14.82 -6.72
CA VAL A 228 -5.44 13.95 -5.57
C VAL A 228 -4.06 14.19 -4.95
N ASN A 229 -4.04 14.58 -3.68
CA ASN A 229 -2.80 14.81 -2.95
C ASN A 229 -2.15 13.48 -2.55
N PRO A 230 -0.82 13.30 -2.66
CA PRO A 230 -0.12 12.11 -2.14
C PRO A 230 -0.36 11.80 -0.66
N ALA A 231 -0.66 12.81 0.16
CA ALA A 231 -0.99 12.64 1.58
C ALA A 231 -2.50 12.47 1.86
N CYS A 232 -3.31 12.22 0.84
CA CYS A 232 -4.77 12.15 0.94
C CYS A 232 -5.31 11.09 1.91
N ASN A 233 -4.55 10.04 2.22
CA ASN A 233 -4.94 9.01 3.16
C ASN A 233 -4.12 9.03 4.48
N TYR A 234 -3.36 10.11 4.74
CA TYR A 234 -2.39 10.12 5.82
C TYR A 234 -2.99 9.88 7.21
N TYR A 235 -4.13 10.48 7.53
CA TYR A 235 -4.74 10.32 8.86
C TYR A 235 -5.26 8.91 9.07
N PHE A 236 -5.88 8.32 8.05
CA PHE A 236 -6.32 6.93 8.10
C PHE A 236 -5.14 5.95 8.22
N MET A 237 -4.06 6.18 7.49
CA MET A 237 -2.82 5.39 7.58
C MET A 237 -2.17 5.48 8.95
N ALA A 238 -2.07 6.71 9.49
CA ALA A 238 -1.48 6.96 10.80
C ALA A 238 -2.28 6.27 11.92
N ALA A 239 -3.61 6.34 11.86
CA ALA A 239 -4.48 5.63 12.81
C ALA A 239 -4.42 4.10 12.63
N SER A 240 -4.25 3.62 11.41
CA SER A 240 -4.08 2.20 11.10
C SER A 240 -2.80 1.61 11.71
N THR A 241 -1.74 2.42 11.87
CA THR A 241 -0.44 1.96 12.34
C THR A 241 -0.46 1.36 13.74
N PRO A 242 -0.91 2.05 14.79
CA PRO A 242 -1.05 1.46 16.12
C PRO A 242 -2.07 0.31 16.13
N LEU A 243 -3.16 0.41 15.37
CA LEU A 243 -4.15 -0.66 15.27
C LEU A 243 -3.52 -1.97 14.80
N ILE A 244 -2.82 -1.95 13.67
CA ILE A 244 -2.18 -3.13 13.09
C ILE A 244 -1.06 -3.65 13.99
N ALA A 245 -0.27 -2.76 14.61
CA ALA A 245 0.77 -3.15 15.55
C ALA A 245 0.18 -3.88 16.77
N LEU A 246 -0.92 -3.40 17.34
CA LEU A 246 -1.61 -4.02 18.46
C LEU A 246 -2.26 -5.35 18.07
N LEU A 247 -3.00 -5.38 16.98
CA LEU A 247 -3.66 -6.60 16.49
C LEU A 247 -2.65 -7.68 16.10
N GLY A 248 -1.56 -7.30 15.41
CA GLY A 248 -0.48 -8.22 15.06
C GLY A 248 0.22 -8.80 16.28
N THR A 249 0.44 -7.97 17.31
CA THR A 249 0.97 -8.42 18.61
C THR A 249 0.04 -9.42 19.25
N TRP A 250 -1.24 -9.08 19.35
CA TRP A 250 -2.25 -9.94 19.96
C TRP A 250 -2.36 -11.29 19.24
N VAL A 251 -2.38 -11.31 17.91
CA VAL A 251 -2.41 -12.56 17.12
C VAL A 251 -1.14 -13.38 17.37
N THR A 252 0.03 -12.74 17.36
CA THR A 252 1.30 -13.43 17.60
C THR A 252 1.31 -14.12 18.98
N GLU A 253 0.98 -13.37 20.03
CA GLU A 253 1.15 -13.84 21.42
C GLU A 253 0.01 -14.76 21.89
N ARG A 254 -1.20 -14.58 21.36
CA ARG A 254 -2.38 -15.33 21.81
C ARG A 254 -2.77 -16.48 20.90
N ILE A 255 -2.38 -16.45 19.63
CA ILE A 255 -2.80 -17.48 18.65
C ILE A 255 -1.59 -18.21 18.09
N VAL A 256 -0.63 -17.50 17.50
CA VAL A 256 0.45 -18.12 16.72
C VAL A 256 1.49 -18.78 17.62
N GLU A 257 2.03 -18.06 18.59
CA GLU A 257 3.07 -18.59 19.47
C GLU A 257 2.60 -19.77 20.35
N PRO A 258 1.41 -19.73 20.98
CA PRO A 258 0.88 -20.89 21.69
C PRO A 258 0.66 -22.12 20.79
N ARG A 259 0.28 -21.91 19.53
CA ARG A 259 0.10 -23.01 18.55
C ARG A 259 1.43 -23.63 18.12
N LEU A 260 2.48 -22.84 18.02
CA LEU A 260 3.83 -23.31 17.66
C LEU A 260 4.51 -24.07 18.82
N GLY A 261 4.17 -23.74 20.07
CA GLY A 261 4.77 -24.32 21.27
C GLY A 261 6.22 -23.91 21.49
N ALA A 262 6.94 -24.67 22.29
CA ALA A 262 8.36 -24.42 22.54
C ALA A 262 9.21 -24.84 21.34
N TYR A 263 10.21 -24.02 20.99
CA TYR A 263 11.13 -24.36 19.92
C TYR A 263 12.09 -25.48 20.35
N THR A 264 12.13 -26.56 19.58
CA THR A 264 12.96 -27.76 19.85
C THR A 264 14.04 -27.96 18.78
N GLY A 265 14.21 -26.99 17.88
CA GLY A 265 15.21 -27.10 16.80
C GLY A 265 16.65 -26.90 17.28
N THR A 266 17.60 -27.19 16.40
CA THR A 266 19.04 -27.20 16.66
C THR A 266 19.75 -25.89 16.28
N GLU A 267 19.03 -24.91 15.69
CA GLU A 267 19.64 -23.63 15.31
C GLU A 267 20.18 -22.91 16.54
N LYS A 268 21.46 -22.54 16.46
CA LYS A 268 22.15 -21.85 17.54
C LYS A 268 21.72 -20.38 17.59
N VAL A 269 21.60 -19.86 18.81
CA VAL A 269 21.38 -18.43 19.03
C VAL A 269 22.60 -17.65 18.51
N GLU A 270 22.45 -16.99 17.36
CA GLU A 270 23.44 -16.02 16.91
C GLU A 270 23.33 -14.76 17.79
N ALA A 271 24.47 -14.30 18.32
CA ALA A 271 24.48 -13.04 19.07
C ALA A 271 24.10 -11.88 18.14
N VAL A 272 22.99 -11.21 18.43
CA VAL A 272 22.59 -10.03 17.67
C VAL A 272 23.63 -8.93 17.89
N LYS A 273 24.36 -8.56 16.83
CA LYS A 273 25.40 -7.54 16.91
C LYS A 273 24.80 -6.17 17.26
N PRO A 274 25.23 -5.54 18.34
CA PRO A 274 24.80 -4.18 18.67
C PRO A 274 25.27 -3.21 17.58
N LEU A 275 24.65 -2.03 17.53
CA LEU A 275 25.05 -0.98 16.59
C LEU A 275 26.52 -0.58 16.83
N GLY A 276 27.30 -0.54 15.75
CA GLY A 276 28.69 -0.09 15.75
C GLY A 276 28.83 1.41 16.10
N ALA A 277 30.06 1.83 16.44
CA ALA A 277 30.33 3.23 16.72
C ALA A 277 30.06 4.14 15.50
N ALA A 278 30.36 3.66 14.29
CA ALA A 278 30.12 4.37 13.04
C ALA A 278 28.61 4.54 12.79
N GLU A 279 27.81 3.46 12.96
CA GLU A 279 26.34 3.51 12.82
C GLU A 279 25.69 4.49 13.82
N ARG A 280 26.15 4.46 15.08
CA ARG A 280 25.67 5.42 16.11
C ARG A 280 26.04 6.86 15.78
N ARG A 281 27.23 7.11 15.21
CA ARG A 281 27.62 8.43 14.73
C ARG A 281 26.74 8.85 13.56
N GLY A 282 26.52 7.97 12.58
CA GLY A 282 25.61 8.22 11.46
C GLY A 282 24.21 8.58 11.90
N LEU A 283 23.61 7.84 12.87
CA LEU A 283 22.30 8.16 13.43
C LEU A 283 22.25 9.54 14.11
N ARG A 284 23.32 9.98 14.77
CA ARG A 284 23.38 11.34 15.36
C ARG A 284 23.37 12.41 14.27
N PHE A 285 24.11 12.23 13.19
CA PHE A 285 24.11 13.15 12.04
C PHE A 285 22.74 13.20 11.37
N ALA A 286 22.12 12.03 11.15
CA ALA A 286 20.76 11.96 10.61
C ALA A 286 19.73 12.62 11.52
N LEU A 287 19.87 12.46 12.86
CA LEU A 287 18.98 13.13 13.83
C LEU A 287 19.11 14.65 13.77
N VAL A 288 20.34 15.17 13.68
CA VAL A 288 20.56 16.63 13.52
C VAL A 288 19.93 17.11 12.22
N ALA A 289 20.15 16.40 11.11
CA ALA A 289 19.52 16.72 9.83
C ALA A 289 17.99 16.67 9.90
N ALA A 290 17.43 15.67 10.58
CA ALA A 290 15.99 15.56 10.79
C ALA A 290 15.42 16.75 11.59
N VAL A 291 16.10 17.15 12.68
CA VAL A 291 15.70 18.32 13.49
C VAL A 291 15.76 19.60 12.65
N LEU A 292 16.83 19.80 11.89
CA LEU A 292 16.96 20.98 11.02
C LEU A 292 15.91 21.02 9.91
N PHE A 293 15.64 19.87 9.28
CA PHE A 293 14.61 19.76 8.23
C PHE A 293 13.21 19.98 8.81
N THR A 294 12.91 19.40 9.98
CA THR A 294 11.64 19.63 10.68
C THR A 294 11.50 21.10 11.10
N ALA A 295 12.56 21.73 11.60
CA ALA A 295 12.56 23.15 11.93
C ALA A 295 12.31 24.02 10.71
N PHE A 296 12.90 23.67 9.56
CA PHE A 296 12.61 24.33 8.28
C PHE A 296 11.13 24.20 7.90
N LEU A 297 10.56 23.00 7.97
CA LEU A 297 9.13 22.80 7.66
C LEU A 297 8.22 23.56 8.62
N LEU A 298 8.47 23.47 9.93
CA LEU A 298 7.67 24.16 10.93
C LEU A 298 7.81 25.69 10.84
N GLY A 299 9.02 26.18 10.55
CA GLY A 299 9.27 27.60 10.32
C GLY A 299 8.54 28.16 9.11
N GLY A 300 8.29 27.31 8.09
CA GLY A 300 7.51 27.69 6.92
C GLY A 300 5.99 27.52 7.06
N LEU A 301 5.53 26.70 8.01
CA LEU A 301 4.13 26.35 8.16
C LEU A 301 3.44 27.03 9.35
N LEU A 302 4.13 27.16 10.51
CA LEU A 302 3.50 27.63 11.73
C LEU A 302 3.21 29.16 11.73
N PRO A 303 4.15 30.01 11.30
CA PRO A 303 3.86 31.44 11.25
C PRO A 303 2.80 31.77 10.20
N SER A 304 1.92 32.72 10.48
CA SER A 304 1.10 33.39 9.47
C SER A 304 2.03 34.08 8.46
N GLY A 305 1.74 33.91 7.15
CA GLY A 305 2.63 34.37 6.08
C GLY A 305 3.91 33.54 5.94
N GLY A 306 3.94 32.31 6.49
CA GLY A 306 5.07 31.41 6.38
C GLY A 306 5.36 31.01 4.92
N TYR A 307 6.65 30.86 4.58
CA TYR A 307 7.10 30.63 3.19
C TYR A 307 6.66 29.29 2.55
N LEU A 308 6.07 28.39 3.30
CA LEU A 308 5.46 27.15 2.80
C LEU A 308 3.93 27.21 2.73
N ARG A 309 3.31 28.31 3.15
CA ARG A 309 1.87 28.56 3.03
C ARG A 309 1.52 29.16 1.68
N ASP A 310 0.25 29.17 1.33
CA ASP A 310 -0.23 29.90 0.15
C ASP A 310 0.00 31.41 0.31
N PRO A 311 0.68 32.08 -0.65
CA PRO A 311 1.02 33.51 -0.52
C PRO A 311 -0.20 34.44 -0.51
N GLN A 312 -1.35 33.99 -1.03
CA GLN A 312 -2.55 34.83 -1.18
C GLN A 312 -3.57 34.58 -0.09
N THR A 313 -3.78 33.31 0.25
CA THR A 313 -4.84 32.90 1.17
C THR A 313 -4.33 32.51 2.56
N ASP A 314 -3.01 32.42 2.73
CA ASP A 314 -2.34 31.89 3.94
C ASP A 314 -2.81 30.46 4.33
N ASP A 315 -3.44 29.77 3.38
CA ASP A 315 -3.92 28.40 3.59
C ASP A 315 -2.77 27.38 3.48
N ILE A 316 -2.88 26.28 4.22
CA ILE A 316 -1.94 25.15 4.18
C ILE A 316 -2.36 24.12 3.12
N LEU A 317 -3.67 23.94 2.89
CA LEU A 317 -4.18 22.89 2.02
C LEU A 317 -3.88 23.13 0.53
N HIS A 318 -3.91 24.40 0.08
CA HIS A 318 -3.60 24.78 -1.29
C HIS A 318 -2.19 25.35 -1.47
N SER A 319 -1.33 25.14 -0.48
CA SER A 319 -0.01 25.74 -0.35
C SER A 319 1.07 25.06 -1.20
N PRO A 320 2.23 25.74 -1.38
CA PRO A 320 3.44 25.11 -1.89
C PRO A 320 3.90 23.88 -1.10
N PHE A 321 3.60 23.81 0.21
CA PHE A 321 3.89 22.63 1.03
C PHE A 321 3.14 21.39 0.50
N MET A 322 1.83 21.50 0.28
CA MET A 322 1.03 20.38 -0.17
C MET A 322 1.27 20.02 -1.63
N SER A 323 1.40 21.02 -2.50
CA SER A 323 1.72 20.78 -3.92
C SER A 323 3.16 20.27 -4.12
N GLY A 324 4.08 20.63 -3.23
CA GLY A 324 5.48 20.22 -3.23
C GLY A 324 5.82 18.99 -2.38
N ILE A 325 4.82 18.27 -1.83
CA ILE A 325 5.05 17.22 -0.84
C ILE A 325 5.99 16.10 -1.34
N VAL A 326 5.95 15.77 -2.63
CA VAL A 326 6.85 14.80 -3.25
C VAL A 326 8.29 15.30 -3.29
N ALA A 327 8.48 16.59 -3.59
CA ALA A 327 9.81 17.22 -3.55
C ALA A 327 10.35 17.28 -2.12
N LEU A 328 9.50 17.55 -1.13
CA LEU A 328 9.88 17.52 0.28
C LEU A 328 10.23 16.10 0.77
N LEU A 329 9.53 15.08 0.30
CA LEU A 329 9.89 13.67 0.55
C LEU A 329 11.28 13.34 -0.03
N PHE A 330 11.54 13.73 -1.28
CA PHE A 330 12.85 13.59 -1.91
C PHE A 330 13.94 14.28 -1.09
N LEU A 331 13.77 15.58 -0.80
CA LEU A 331 14.75 16.39 -0.08
C LEU A 331 15.00 15.87 1.34
N GLY A 332 13.94 15.52 2.07
CA GLY A 332 14.04 14.97 3.42
C GLY A 332 14.80 13.65 3.44
N ALA A 333 14.40 12.69 2.61
CA ALA A 333 15.07 11.39 2.53
C ALA A 333 16.53 11.52 2.08
N ALA A 334 16.81 12.35 1.08
CA ALA A 334 18.15 12.62 0.59
C ALA A 334 19.03 13.26 1.68
N LEU A 335 18.55 14.30 2.35
CA LEU A 335 19.27 15.01 3.40
C LEU A 335 19.61 14.09 4.58
N LEU A 336 18.63 13.33 5.05
CA LEU A 336 18.83 12.39 6.17
C LEU A 336 19.78 11.24 5.76
N GLY A 337 19.62 10.71 4.55
CA GLY A 337 20.46 9.65 4.00
C GLY A 337 21.90 10.09 3.83
N MET A 338 22.14 11.27 3.27
CA MET A 338 23.49 11.83 3.14
C MET A 338 24.12 12.12 4.50
N ALA A 339 23.39 12.76 5.41
CA ALA A 339 23.90 13.04 6.75
C ALA A 339 24.29 11.75 7.49
N TYR A 340 23.44 10.71 7.43
CA TYR A 340 23.77 9.42 7.98
C TYR A 340 25.01 8.83 7.32
N GLY A 341 25.04 8.79 6.00
CA GLY A 341 26.12 8.17 5.23
C GLY A 341 27.50 8.80 5.49
N TRP A 342 27.57 10.12 5.58
CA TRP A 342 28.79 10.83 5.98
C TRP A 342 29.16 10.53 7.43
N GLY A 343 28.21 10.58 8.36
CA GLY A 343 28.44 10.25 9.77
C GLY A 343 28.89 8.81 10.00
N ALA A 344 28.33 7.86 9.27
CA ALA A 344 28.67 6.44 9.33
C ALA A 344 29.91 6.08 8.50
N GLY A 345 30.31 6.94 7.54
CA GLY A 345 31.39 6.68 6.60
C GLY A 345 31.02 5.70 5.47
N THR A 346 29.73 5.51 5.22
CA THR A 346 29.21 4.69 4.11
C THR A 346 29.12 5.47 2.81
N LEU A 347 28.93 6.79 2.88
CA LEU A 347 29.04 7.71 1.75
C LEU A 347 30.33 8.52 1.91
N ARG A 348 31.21 8.47 0.92
CA ARG A 348 32.51 9.15 0.94
C ARG A 348 32.67 10.13 -0.21
N SER A 349 31.87 9.98 -1.25
CA SER A 349 31.90 10.79 -2.47
C SER A 349 30.50 11.04 -3.01
N ASP A 350 30.39 11.98 -3.93
CA ASP A 350 29.20 12.20 -4.76
C ASP A 350 28.83 10.95 -5.58
N ALA A 351 29.84 10.20 -6.05
CA ALA A 351 29.63 8.94 -6.77
C ALA A 351 28.87 7.91 -5.93
N ASP A 352 29.09 7.85 -4.60
CA ASP A 352 28.35 6.95 -3.72
C ASP A 352 26.87 7.36 -3.63
N VAL A 353 26.59 8.67 -3.59
CA VAL A 353 25.23 9.21 -3.61
C VAL A 353 24.54 8.86 -4.93
N MET A 354 25.20 9.13 -6.07
CA MET A 354 24.69 8.78 -7.39
C MET A 354 24.44 7.28 -7.54
N LYS A 355 25.31 6.44 -6.98
CA LYS A 355 25.12 4.98 -6.97
C LYS A 355 23.86 4.55 -6.21
N GLY A 356 23.57 5.18 -5.06
CA GLY A 356 22.33 4.94 -4.32
C GLY A 356 21.09 5.30 -5.14
N MET A 357 21.11 6.46 -5.79
CA MET A 357 20.04 6.89 -6.69
C MET A 357 19.88 5.95 -7.88
N ALA A 358 20.97 5.60 -8.58
CA ALA A 358 20.95 4.71 -9.74
C ALA A 358 20.39 3.33 -9.38
N LYS A 359 20.84 2.75 -8.26
CA LYS A 359 20.34 1.45 -7.78
C LYS A 359 18.82 1.47 -7.53
N SER A 360 18.30 2.56 -6.97
CA SER A 360 16.86 2.74 -6.79
C SER A 360 16.13 2.81 -8.15
N MET A 361 16.73 3.46 -9.15
CA MET A 361 16.14 3.53 -10.51
C MET A 361 16.20 2.17 -11.24
N GLU A 362 17.22 1.33 -11.01
CA GLU A 362 17.29 -0.02 -11.59
C GLU A 362 16.07 -0.87 -11.22
N THR A 363 15.57 -0.74 -10.00
CA THR A 363 14.38 -1.46 -9.53
C THR A 363 13.09 -1.00 -10.22
N LEU A 364 13.09 0.18 -10.84
CA LEU A 364 11.94 0.78 -11.50
C LEU A 364 11.80 0.42 -12.98
N GLY A 365 12.74 -0.32 -13.58
CA GLY A 365 12.66 -0.67 -14.99
C GLY A 365 11.33 -1.33 -15.38
N ALA A 366 10.91 -2.34 -14.63
CA ALA A 366 9.62 -3.01 -14.82
C ALA A 366 8.42 -2.07 -14.58
N TYR A 367 8.52 -1.16 -13.61
CA TYR A 367 7.50 -0.15 -13.34
C TYR A 367 7.35 0.84 -14.51
N ILE A 368 8.44 1.33 -15.07
CA ILE A 368 8.41 2.26 -16.22
C ILE A 368 7.71 1.61 -17.43
N VAL A 369 8.03 0.33 -17.71
CA VAL A 369 7.35 -0.44 -18.77
C VAL A 369 5.86 -0.61 -18.47
N LEU A 370 5.50 -0.94 -17.24
CA LEU A 370 4.11 -1.02 -16.80
C LEU A 370 3.37 0.31 -17.02
N VAL A 371 3.95 1.41 -16.58
CA VAL A 371 3.38 2.76 -16.69
C VAL A 371 3.17 3.18 -18.14
N PHE A 372 4.08 2.81 -19.05
CA PHE A 372 3.89 3.09 -20.46
C PHE A 372 2.57 2.53 -20.98
N PHE A 373 2.32 1.23 -20.76
CA PHE A 373 1.08 0.58 -21.22
C PHE A 373 -0.15 1.02 -20.40
N ALA A 374 -0.01 1.24 -19.10
CA ALA A 374 -1.09 1.74 -18.27
C ALA A 374 -1.55 3.14 -18.71
N ALA A 375 -0.62 4.03 -19.03
CA ALA A 375 -0.91 5.37 -19.53
C ALA A 375 -1.69 5.34 -20.86
N GLN A 376 -1.31 4.44 -21.79
CA GLN A 376 -2.07 4.27 -23.03
C GLN A 376 -3.48 3.73 -22.76
N PHE A 377 -3.60 2.70 -21.92
CA PHE A 377 -4.91 2.15 -21.55
C PHE A 377 -5.82 3.23 -20.95
N VAL A 378 -5.36 3.98 -19.97
CA VAL A 378 -6.15 5.04 -19.30
C VAL A 378 -6.53 6.14 -20.30
N ALA A 379 -5.58 6.57 -21.15
CA ALA A 379 -5.86 7.57 -22.18
C ALA A 379 -6.94 7.09 -23.16
N TYR A 380 -6.81 5.85 -23.68
CA TYR A 380 -7.80 5.30 -24.63
C TYR A 380 -9.17 5.07 -23.96
N PHE A 381 -9.19 4.60 -22.72
CA PHE A 381 -10.41 4.42 -21.94
C PHE A 381 -11.16 5.74 -21.71
N ASN A 382 -10.41 6.83 -21.53
CA ASN A 382 -10.95 8.18 -21.41
C ASN A 382 -11.40 8.74 -22.77
N TRP A 383 -10.55 8.68 -23.82
CA TRP A 383 -10.87 9.22 -25.15
C TRP A 383 -12.10 8.58 -25.80
N THR A 384 -12.33 7.29 -25.52
CA THR A 384 -13.49 6.55 -26.03
C THR A 384 -14.78 6.84 -25.28
N ASN A 385 -14.72 7.54 -24.14
CA ASN A 385 -15.80 7.72 -23.18
C ASN A 385 -16.30 6.41 -22.55
N ILE A 386 -15.68 5.26 -22.85
CA ILE A 386 -16.08 3.96 -22.27
C ILE A 386 -15.95 4.02 -20.74
N GLY A 387 -14.90 4.66 -20.22
CA GLY A 387 -14.71 4.83 -18.78
C GLY A 387 -15.90 5.51 -18.11
N LEU A 388 -16.35 6.63 -18.65
CA LEU A 388 -17.50 7.36 -18.12
C LEU A 388 -18.81 6.56 -18.27
N ILE A 389 -19.01 5.89 -19.41
CA ILE A 389 -20.21 5.07 -19.64
C ILE A 389 -20.29 3.92 -18.64
N VAL A 390 -19.18 3.21 -18.43
CA VAL A 390 -19.09 2.13 -17.43
C VAL A 390 -19.32 2.67 -16.02
N ALA A 391 -18.77 3.85 -15.70
CA ALA A 391 -18.95 4.49 -14.41
C ALA A 391 -20.42 4.86 -14.15
N VAL A 392 -21.10 5.48 -15.12
CA VAL A 392 -22.52 5.86 -14.99
C VAL A 392 -23.39 4.61 -14.83
N LYS A 393 -23.22 3.60 -15.69
CA LYS A 393 -24.00 2.36 -15.61
C LYS A 393 -23.73 1.57 -14.33
N GLY A 394 -22.46 1.53 -13.92
CA GLY A 394 -22.06 0.90 -12.66
C GLY A 394 -22.63 1.63 -11.44
N ALA A 395 -22.58 2.96 -11.42
CA ALA A 395 -23.18 3.76 -10.35
C ALA A 395 -24.72 3.60 -10.29
N GLU A 396 -25.40 3.55 -11.43
CA GLU A 396 -26.84 3.24 -11.51
C GLU A 396 -27.15 1.86 -10.90
N ALA A 397 -26.36 0.84 -11.25
CA ALA A 397 -26.53 -0.52 -10.73
C ALA A 397 -26.26 -0.59 -9.21
N LEU A 398 -25.20 0.08 -8.72
CA LEU A 398 -24.92 0.16 -7.29
C LEU A 398 -26.03 0.91 -6.54
N LYS A 399 -26.55 1.99 -7.10
CA LYS A 399 -27.67 2.75 -6.54
C LYS A 399 -28.95 1.91 -6.46
N ALA A 400 -29.23 1.14 -7.52
CA ALA A 400 -30.38 0.23 -7.58
C ALA A 400 -30.27 -0.94 -6.58
N SER A 401 -29.04 -1.33 -6.17
CA SER A 401 -28.84 -2.36 -5.15
C SER A 401 -29.30 -1.96 -3.76
N GLY A 402 -29.50 -0.67 -3.49
CA GLY A 402 -29.90 -0.13 -2.19
C GLY A 402 -28.84 -0.28 -1.09
N LEU A 403 -27.61 -0.65 -1.43
CA LEU A 403 -26.52 -0.79 -0.45
C LEU A 403 -26.14 0.58 0.10
N GLY A 404 -26.13 0.73 1.43
CA GLY A 404 -25.59 1.91 2.09
C GLY A 404 -24.05 1.96 2.03
N ALA A 405 -23.47 3.07 2.50
CA ALA A 405 -22.02 3.31 2.48
C ALA A 405 -21.19 2.16 3.05
N ILE A 406 -21.55 1.67 4.24
CA ILE A 406 -20.80 0.62 4.93
C ILE A 406 -20.81 -0.72 4.17
N PRO A 407 -21.97 -1.31 3.81
CA PRO A 407 -22.01 -2.55 3.02
C PRO A 407 -21.28 -2.43 1.68
N LEU A 408 -21.43 -1.30 0.99
CA LEU A 408 -20.77 -1.04 -0.28
C LEU A 408 -19.23 -1.03 -0.12
N THR A 409 -18.74 -0.33 0.90
CA THR A 409 -17.29 -0.26 1.19
C THR A 409 -16.74 -1.63 1.57
N VAL A 410 -17.45 -2.39 2.42
CA VAL A 410 -17.02 -3.74 2.81
C VAL A 410 -17.00 -4.68 1.59
N ALA A 411 -18.00 -4.61 0.72
CA ALA A 411 -18.02 -5.40 -0.52
C ALA A 411 -16.83 -5.04 -1.42
N PHE A 412 -16.49 -3.76 -1.53
CA PHE A 412 -15.33 -3.30 -2.31
C PHE A 412 -14.00 -3.76 -1.69
N VAL A 413 -13.85 -3.71 -0.36
CA VAL A 413 -12.69 -4.24 0.36
C VAL A 413 -12.54 -5.75 0.11
N LEU A 414 -13.63 -6.53 0.18
CA LEU A 414 -13.62 -7.97 -0.08
C LEU A 414 -13.27 -8.29 -1.54
N LEU A 415 -13.81 -7.53 -2.49
CA LEU A 415 -13.46 -7.65 -3.91
C LEU A 415 -11.95 -7.43 -4.12
N THR A 416 -11.42 -6.34 -3.56
CA THR A 416 -9.99 -6.01 -3.63
C THR A 416 -9.14 -7.10 -3.01
N ALA A 417 -9.51 -7.59 -1.83
CA ALA A 417 -8.82 -8.67 -1.14
C ALA A 417 -8.81 -9.97 -1.96
N THR A 418 -9.92 -10.27 -2.66
CA THR A 418 -10.02 -11.44 -3.54
C THR A 418 -9.11 -11.30 -4.75
N ILE A 419 -9.11 -10.14 -5.40
CA ILE A 419 -8.22 -9.86 -6.54
C ILE A 419 -6.75 -9.93 -6.10
N ASN A 420 -6.44 -9.48 -4.89
CA ASN A 420 -5.08 -9.49 -4.34
C ASN A 420 -4.50 -10.92 -4.17
N LEU A 421 -5.32 -11.93 -3.97
CA LEU A 421 -4.84 -13.32 -3.91
C LEU A 421 -4.23 -13.78 -5.23
N VAL A 422 -4.69 -13.20 -6.35
CA VAL A 422 -4.30 -13.59 -7.71
C VAL A 422 -3.30 -12.60 -8.33
N MET A 423 -3.31 -11.34 -7.88
CA MET A 423 -2.46 -10.27 -8.40
C MET A 423 -1.73 -9.57 -7.24
N GLY A 424 -0.48 -9.95 -6.97
CA GLY A 424 0.30 -9.48 -5.82
C GLY A 424 0.85 -8.05 -5.94
N SER A 425 0.75 -7.38 -7.10
CA SER A 425 1.23 -6.00 -7.28
C SER A 425 0.15 -4.98 -6.96
N ALA A 426 0.32 -4.21 -5.88
CA ALA A 426 -0.60 -3.16 -5.47
C ALA A 426 -0.79 -2.08 -6.55
N SER A 427 0.29 -1.61 -7.15
CA SER A 427 0.23 -0.58 -8.20
C SER A 427 -0.46 -1.07 -9.48
N ALA A 428 -0.13 -2.28 -9.96
CA ALA A 428 -0.73 -2.84 -11.15
C ALA A 428 -2.24 -3.09 -10.95
N LYS A 429 -2.62 -3.61 -9.80
CA LYS A 429 -4.02 -3.85 -9.44
C LYS A 429 -4.80 -2.54 -9.35
N TRP A 430 -4.25 -1.52 -8.68
CA TRP A 430 -4.93 -0.23 -8.59
C TRP A 430 -5.04 0.48 -9.93
N ALA A 431 -4.03 0.38 -10.78
CA ALA A 431 -4.09 0.92 -12.14
C ALA A 431 -5.22 0.31 -13.00
N ILE A 432 -5.62 -0.94 -12.72
CA ILE A 432 -6.78 -1.59 -13.36
C ILE A 432 -8.10 -1.18 -12.69
N MET A 433 -8.12 -1.16 -11.36
CA MET A 433 -9.36 -0.95 -10.61
C MET A 433 -9.77 0.52 -10.53
N ALA A 434 -8.81 1.44 -10.37
CA ALA A 434 -9.09 2.85 -10.20
C ALA A 434 -9.93 3.46 -11.34
N PRO A 435 -9.61 3.26 -12.64
CA PRO A 435 -10.40 3.82 -13.74
C PRO A 435 -11.86 3.36 -13.79
N VAL A 436 -12.19 2.26 -13.11
CA VAL A 436 -13.54 1.73 -13.02
C VAL A 436 -14.24 2.21 -11.74
N PHE A 437 -13.62 1.96 -10.59
CA PHE A 437 -14.29 2.15 -9.29
C PHE A 437 -14.27 3.60 -8.80
N ILE A 438 -13.22 4.37 -9.04
CA ILE A 438 -13.20 5.78 -8.64
C ILE A 438 -14.30 6.56 -9.31
N PRO A 439 -14.47 6.56 -10.65
CA PRO A 439 -15.57 7.26 -11.30
C PRO A 439 -16.95 6.79 -10.81
N MET A 440 -17.14 5.48 -10.57
CA MET A 440 -18.39 4.94 -10.04
C MET A 440 -18.72 5.50 -8.65
N PHE A 441 -17.74 5.49 -7.75
CA PHE A 441 -17.90 5.99 -6.38
C PHE A 441 -18.06 7.52 -6.35
N MET A 442 -17.38 8.26 -7.23
CA MET A 442 -17.57 9.71 -7.39
C MET A 442 -19.03 10.03 -7.80
N LEU A 443 -19.61 9.27 -8.70
CA LEU A 443 -21.00 9.43 -9.11
C LEU A 443 -22.02 9.05 -8.01
N LEU A 444 -21.57 8.34 -6.97
CA LEU A 444 -22.32 8.10 -5.74
C LEU A 444 -22.08 9.18 -4.67
N GLY A 445 -21.19 10.16 -4.91
CA GLY A 445 -20.86 11.27 -4.00
C GLY A 445 -19.66 11.01 -3.10
N TYR A 446 -18.90 9.90 -3.30
CA TYR A 446 -17.70 9.59 -2.53
C TYR A 446 -16.46 10.15 -3.21
N SER A 447 -15.47 10.54 -2.42
CA SER A 447 -14.20 11.05 -2.93
C SER A 447 -13.31 9.93 -3.51
N PRO A 448 -12.42 10.24 -4.46
CA PRO A 448 -11.37 9.33 -4.92
C PRO A 448 -10.48 8.83 -3.78
N GLU A 449 -10.21 9.68 -2.81
CA GLU A 449 -9.40 9.44 -1.62
C GLU A 449 -10.02 8.37 -0.72
N PHE A 450 -11.35 8.40 -0.57
CA PHE A 450 -12.09 7.38 0.17
C PHE A 450 -12.04 6.03 -0.55
N THR A 451 -12.25 6.04 -1.86
CA THR A 451 -12.17 4.81 -2.67
C THR A 451 -10.76 4.20 -2.61
N GLN A 452 -9.73 5.05 -2.64
CA GLN A 452 -8.33 4.63 -2.47
C GLN A 452 -8.07 4.05 -1.07
N ALA A 453 -8.60 4.66 0.00
CA ALA A 453 -8.44 4.15 1.36
C ALA A 453 -9.07 2.76 1.53
N ALA A 454 -10.28 2.56 1.00
CA ALA A 454 -10.94 1.25 1.01
C ALA A 454 -10.16 0.20 0.19
N TYR A 455 -9.63 0.58 -0.98
CA TYR A 455 -8.73 -0.26 -1.76
C TYR A 455 -7.51 -0.70 -0.95
N ARG A 456 -6.84 0.24 -0.27
CA ARG A 456 -5.63 0.00 0.52
C ARG A 456 -5.85 -1.04 1.62
N VAL A 457 -7.01 -1.04 2.26
CA VAL A 457 -7.39 -2.05 3.25
C VAL A 457 -7.48 -3.43 2.60
N GLY A 458 -8.23 -3.56 1.51
CA GLY A 458 -8.40 -4.84 0.81
C GLY A 458 -7.10 -5.39 0.24
N ASP A 459 -6.23 -4.51 -0.27
CA ASP A 459 -4.89 -4.85 -0.76
C ASP A 459 -4.01 -5.45 0.34
N SER A 460 -3.98 -4.84 1.51
CA SER A 460 -3.02 -5.18 2.56
C SER A 460 -3.33 -6.50 3.28
N ILE A 461 -4.60 -6.74 3.60
CA ILE A 461 -5.01 -7.85 4.48
C ILE A 461 -4.71 -9.23 3.93
N THR A 462 -4.65 -9.40 2.62
CA THR A 462 -4.41 -10.70 1.97
C THR A 462 -2.99 -10.85 1.41
N ASN A 463 -2.14 -9.83 1.48
CA ASN A 463 -0.74 -9.91 1.07
C ASN A 463 0.01 -11.06 1.75
N ILE A 464 -0.26 -11.27 3.04
CA ILE A 464 0.41 -12.27 3.89
C ILE A 464 0.00 -13.71 3.61
N ILE A 465 -1.07 -13.93 2.85
CA ILE A 465 -1.54 -15.27 2.44
C ILE A 465 -1.52 -15.46 0.92
N SER A 466 -1.08 -14.46 0.15
CA SER A 466 -1.03 -14.53 -1.31
C SER A 466 0.30 -15.12 -1.79
N PRO A 467 0.32 -16.31 -2.42
CA PRO A 467 1.54 -16.88 -2.99
C PRO A 467 2.12 -16.04 -4.14
N MET A 468 1.31 -15.13 -4.70
CA MET A 468 1.70 -14.24 -5.81
C MET A 468 2.50 -13.01 -5.35
N MET A 469 2.66 -12.81 -4.04
CA MET A 469 3.53 -11.77 -3.48
C MET A 469 5.01 -12.07 -3.78
N SER A 470 5.74 -11.07 -4.25
CA SER A 470 7.14 -11.20 -4.71
C SER A 470 8.08 -11.83 -3.67
N TYR A 471 7.87 -11.55 -2.39
CA TYR A 471 8.71 -12.04 -1.29
C TYR A 471 8.17 -13.30 -0.61
N PHE A 472 7.05 -13.85 -1.07
CA PHE A 472 6.44 -15.01 -0.43
C PHE A 472 7.39 -16.23 -0.37
N ALA A 473 8.09 -16.50 -1.47
CA ALA A 473 9.09 -17.57 -1.55
C ALA A 473 10.27 -17.36 -0.57
N LEU A 474 10.73 -16.11 -0.41
CA LEU A 474 11.78 -15.77 0.56
C LEU A 474 11.31 -16.09 1.99
N ILE A 475 10.07 -15.74 2.35
CA ILE A 475 9.54 -16.04 3.68
C ILE A 475 9.42 -17.54 3.91
N VAL A 476 8.98 -18.32 2.91
CA VAL A 476 8.97 -19.79 3.00
C VAL A 476 10.37 -20.34 3.23
N ALA A 477 11.38 -19.84 2.50
CA ALA A 477 12.76 -20.27 2.69
C ALA A 477 13.29 -19.93 4.10
N LEU A 478 12.91 -18.77 4.65
CA LEU A 478 13.25 -18.40 6.04
C LEU A 478 12.58 -19.30 7.06
N LEU A 479 11.33 -19.71 6.85
CA LEU A 479 10.66 -20.69 7.72
C LEU A 479 11.39 -22.04 7.69
N GLN A 480 11.81 -22.51 6.50
CA GLN A 480 12.52 -23.77 6.32
C GLN A 480 13.87 -23.83 7.03
N ARG A 481 14.52 -22.70 7.27
CA ARG A 481 15.74 -22.63 8.08
C ARG A 481 15.51 -23.14 9.50
N TYR A 482 14.34 -22.90 10.09
CA TYR A 482 14.00 -23.27 11.46
C TYR A 482 13.11 -24.52 11.56
N ASP A 483 12.33 -24.82 10.51
CA ASP A 483 11.54 -26.04 10.37
C ASP A 483 11.58 -26.52 8.91
N GLN A 484 12.42 -27.53 8.66
CA GLN A 484 12.62 -28.09 7.31
C GLN A 484 11.34 -28.63 6.65
N ARG A 485 10.27 -28.89 7.43
CA ARG A 485 8.98 -29.36 6.91
C ARG A 485 8.05 -28.21 6.54
N ALA A 486 8.40 -26.99 6.90
CA ALA A 486 7.60 -25.82 6.58
C ALA A 486 7.53 -25.60 5.05
N GLY A 487 6.35 -25.28 4.58
CA GLY A 487 6.09 -24.97 3.17
C GLY A 487 5.07 -23.85 3.02
N ILE A 488 4.59 -23.64 1.79
CA ILE A 488 3.57 -22.63 1.48
C ILE A 488 2.34 -22.79 2.38
N GLY A 489 1.85 -24.01 2.55
CA GLY A 489 0.70 -24.28 3.41
C GLY A 489 0.95 -23.94 4.89
N THR A 490 2.17 -24.13 5.38
CA THR A 490 2.56 -23.76 6.76
C THR A 490 2.53 -22.24 6.92
N LEU A 491 3.09 -21.50 5.96
CA LEU A 491 3.08 -20.03 5.97
C LEU A 491 1.64 -19.50 5.95
N VAL A 492 0.82 -19.96 4.99
CA VAL A 492 -0.58 -19.51 4.89
C VAL A 492 -1.36 -19.86 6.16
N ALA A 493 -1.23 -21.06 6.69
CA ALA A 493 -1.90 -21.46 7.94
C ALA A 493 -1.46 -20.65 9.15
N THR A 494 -0.21 -20.18 9.18
CA THR A 494 0.32 -19.32 10.24
C THR A 494 -0.18 -17.88 10.09
N MET A 495 -0.32 -17.41 8.83
CA MET A 495 -0.70 -16.02 8.54
C MET A 495 -2.23 -15.81 8.47
N LEU A 496 -3.02 -16.85 8.28
CA LEU A 496 -4.48 -16.73 8.17
C LEU A 496 -5.14 -16.05 9.38
N PRO A 497 -4.75 -16.29 10.65
CA PRO A 497 -5.26 -15.54 11.80
C PRO A 497 -5.03 -14.04 11.69
N TYR A 498 -3.85 -13.60 11.22
CA TYR A 498 -3.58 -12.18 11.00
C TYR A 498 -4.49 -11.59 9.93
N THR A 499 -4.68 -12.29 8.80
CA THR A 499 -5.58 -11.86 7.72
C THR A 499 -6.99 -11.59 8.25
N VAL A 500 -7.56 -12.52 9.01
CA VAL A 500 -8.91 -12.39 9.55
C VAL A 500 -9.00 -11.24 10.55
N VAL A 501 -8.05 -11.15 11.48
CA VAL A 501 -8.07 -10.13 12.53
C VAL A 501 -7.79 -8.73 11.96
N PHE A 502 -6.88 -8.61 11.00
CA PHE A 502 -6.61 -7.35 10.31
C PHE A 502 -7.81 -6.90 9.46
N PHE A 503 -8.47 -7.85 8.77
CA PHE A 503 -9.71 -7.54 8.04
C PHE A 503 -10.76 -6.96 8.99
N VAL A 504 -11.06 -7.65 10.07
CA VAL A 504 -12.07 -7.17 11.04
C VAL A 504 -11.66 -5.83 11.65
N GLY A 505 -10.41 -5.69 12.08
CA GLY A 505 -9.90 -4.45 12.68
C GLY A 505 -9.95 -3.26 11.72
N TRP A 506 -9.53 -3.44 10.48
CA TRP A 506 -9.57 -2.37 9.48
C TRP A 506 -10.98 -2.04 9.00
N VAL A 507 -11.85 -3.04 8.85
CA VAL A 507 -13.27 -2.78 8.53
C VAL A 507 -13.92 -1.99 9.65
N LEU A 508 -13.67 -2.34 10.91
CA LEU A 508 -14.16 -1.56 12.05
C LEU A 508 -13.62 -0.12 12.04
N LEU A 509 -12.34 0.06 11.71
CA LEU A 509 -11.74 1.39 11.58
C LEU A 509 -12.41 2.18 10.45
N LEU A 510 -12.65 1.57 9.28
CA LEU A 510 -13.40 2.20 8.18
C LEU A 510 -14.82 2.58 8.59
N VAL A 511 -15.51 1.70 9.33
CA VAL A 511 -16.85 1.99 9.85
C VAL A 511 -16.82 3.22 10.78
N VAL A 512 -15.82 3.34 11.65
CA VAL A 512 -15.62 4.53 12.48
C VAL A 512 -15.43 5.77 11.61
N TRP A 513 -14.56 5.70 10.60
CA TRP A 513 -14.33 6.81 9.66
C TRP A 513 -15.61 7.22 8.95
N ILE A 514 -16.37 6.26 8.42
CA ILE A 514 -17.65 6.50 7.71
C ILE A 514 -18.70 7.10 8.66
N THR A 515 -18.81 6.57 9.88
CA THR A 515 -19.87 6.98 10.81
C THR A 515 -19.65 8.41 11.33
N PHE A 516 -18.38 8.78 11.56
CA PHE A 516 -18.03 10.10 12.12
C PHE A 516 -17.57 11.10 11.05
N ASP A 517 -17.64 10.73 9.76
CA ASP A 517 -17.19 11.55 8.62
C ASP A 517 -15.79 12.14 8.84
N LEU A 518 -14.85 11.30 9.28
CA LEU A 518 -13.50 11.74 9.62
C LEU A 518 -12.69 12.03 8.36
N PRO A 519 -11.81 13.05 8.37
CA PRO A 519 -10.93 13.33 7.25
C PRO A 519 -9.93 12.18 7.05
N LEU A 520 -9.71 11.80 5.79
CA LEU A 520 -8.79 10.71 5.42
C LEU A 520 -7.33 11.15 5.44
N GLY A 521 -7.11 12.42 5.13
CA GLY A 521 -5.80 13.05 5.07
C GLY A 521 -5.91 14.56 4.94
N PHE A 522 -4.82 15.19 4.57
CA PHE A 522 -4.79 16.65 4.39
C PHE A 522 -5.69 17.07 3.23
N GLY A 523 -6.74 17.83 3.54
CA GLY A 523 -7.72 18.29 2.56
C GLY A 523 -8.56 17.21 1.90
N ALA A 524 -8.57 16.00 2.42
CA ALA A 524 -9.26 14.86 1.86
C ALA A 524 -10.38 14.37 2.79
N GLY A 525 -11.62 14.62 2.40
CA GLY A 525 -12.83 14.12 3.03
C GLY A 525 -13.29 12.79 2.43
N MET A 526 -14.39 12.25 2.97
CA MET A 526 -15.03 11.05 2.40
C MET A 526 -15.92 11.38 1.21
N HIS A 527 -16.50 12.57 1.21
CA HIS A 527 -17.43 13.04 0.17
C HIS A 527 -16.76 14.07 -0.75
N LEU A 528 -17.33 14.21 -1.96
CA LEU A 528 -16.90 15.21 -2.95
C LEU A 528 -17.29 16.62 -2.54
#